data_c79461cefcb8d05621a094c80d5f6b17
#
_entry.id   c79461cefcb8d05621a094c80d5f6b17
#
_cell.length_a   1.000
_cell.length_b   1.000
_cell.length_c   1.000
_cell.angle_alpha   90.00
_cell.angle_beta   90.00
_cell.angle_gamma   90.00
#
_symmetry.space_group_name_H-M   'P 1'
#
loop_
_entity.id
_entity.type
_entity.pdbx_description
1 polymer ?
#
loop_
_entity_poly.entity_id
_entity_poly.type
_entity_poly.pdbx_seq_one_letter_code
_entity_poly.pdbx_strand_id
1 'polypeptide(L)'
;MSLWQSAGALVVGHRGGRGEGWPRENTLAAFEQARAQGARAIELDVRTCGSGEVVVIHDPTRASLEELRVLGVPTLAEALAWAHEKDVAVNVELKHDVPNRLLLLERVRRIVRPSRADVLLSCFDPFLLAAAAMALPGTRRALLTARNQRPRVPSVLATLPYVQALHVERTQTQPASIARYRRRGLRLGVWTVNDPREAADLVALGVETLITDAPGAILGAIAGVRPGPLTRGR
;
A
#
# COMPACT_ATOMS: atom_id res chain seq x y z
N MET A 1 9.98 -2.34 -15.77
CA MET A 1 10.35 -1.29 -14.77
C MET A 1 9.25 -1.26 -13.73
N SER A 2 9.56 -1.27 -12.42
CA SER A 2 8.54 -1.31 -11.36
C SER A 2 7.70 -0.03 -11.35
N LEU A 3 6.37 -0.16 -11.25
CA LEU A 3 5.44 0.97 -11.12
C LEU A 3 5.70 1.82 -9.87
N TRP A 4 6.23 1.20 -8.82
CA TRP A 4 6.64 1.89 -7.59
C TRP A 4 7.81 2.86 -7.78
N GLN A 5 8.41 2.92 -8.98
CA GLN A 5 9.49 3.84 -9.36
C GLN A 5 9.11 4.74 -10.53
N SER A 6 7.89 4.65 -11.02
CA SER A 6 7.45 5.48 -12.15
C SER A 6 7.53 6.97 -11.81
N ALA A 7 7.74 7.79 -12.82
CA ALA A 7 7.60 9.23 -12.69
C ALA A 7 6.12 9.61 -12.56
N GLY A 8 5.84 10.64 -11.78
CA GLY A 8 4.47 11.11 -11.52
C GLY A 8 3.81 10.43 -10.31
N ALA A 9 2.59 10.87 -10.01
CA ALA A 9 1.82 10.33 -8.90
C ALA A 9 1.12 9.03 -9.30
N LEU A 10 1.29 7.98 -8.48
CA LEU A 10 0.63 6.69 -8.63
C LEU A 10 -0.63 6.67 -7.76
N VAL A 11 -1.78 6.42 -8.37
CA VAL A 11 -3.05 6.19 -7.65
C VAL A 11 -3.18 4.70 -7.36
N VAL A 12 -3.41 4.38 -6.09
CA VAL A 12 -3.51 3.02 -5.56
C VAL A 12 -4.90 2.82 -4.99
N GLY A 13 -5.63 1.82 -5.47
CA GLY A 13 -6.95 1.46 -4.93
C GLY A 13 -6.81 0.83 -3.54
N HIS A 14 -7.23 1.52 -2.48
CA HIS A 14 -7.22 1.07 -1.09
C HIS A 14 -8.15 -0.13 -0.92
N ARG A 15 -7.61 -1.33 -0.65
CA ARG A 15 -8.35 -2.60 -0.64
C ARG A 15 -9.13 -2.86 -1.94
N GLY A 16 -8.60 -2.33 -3.06
CA GLY A 16 -9.27 -2.22 -4.35
C GLY A 16 -10.04 -0.90 -4.50
N GLY A 17 -10.91 -0.59 -3.59
CA GLY A 17 -11.77 0.60 -3.55
C GLY A 17 -13.02 0.32 -2.72
N ARG A 18 -13.70 1.39 -2.31
CA ARG A 18 -14.90 1.30 -1.49
C ARG A 18 -15.89 2.41 -1.83
N GLY A 19 -17.16 2.17 -1.57
CA GLY A 19 -18.22 3.15 -1.77
C GLY A 19 -19.53 2.48 -2.16
N GLU A 20 -20.53 3.28 -2.47
CA GLU A 20 -21.82 2.77 -2.95
C GLU A 20 -21.63 2.05 -4.29
N GLY A 21 -22.19 0.86 -4.39
CA GLY A 21 -22.08 0.02 -5.59
C GLY A 21 -20.72 -0.66 -5.82
N TRP A 22 -19.76 -0.52 -4.89
CA TRP A 22 -18.51 -1.24 -4.97
C TRP A 22 -18.66 -2.70 -4.51
N PRO A 23 -17.91 -3.62 -5.12
CA PRO A 23 -17.73 -4.96 -4.56
C PRO A 23 -17.12 -4.87 -3.15
N ARG A 24 -17.26 -5.96 -2.38
CA ARG A 24 -16.61 -6.06 -1.08
C ARG A 24 -15.11 -5.76 -1.21
N GLU A 25 -14.59 -4.93 -0.31
CA GLU A 25 -13.15 -4.64 -0.21
C GLU A 25 -12.30 -5.90 -0.04
N ASN A 26 -11.03 -5.85 -0.43
CA ASN A 26 -10.10 -6.97 -0.33
C ASN A 26 -10.57 -8.23 -1.09
N THR A 27 -11.25 -8.04 -2.23
CA THR A 27 -11.66 -9.12 -3.14
C THR A 27 -11.15 -8.87 -4.56
N LEU A 28 -11.01 -9.94 -5.35
CA LEU A 28 -10.63 -9.81 -6.77
C LEU A 28 -11.62 -8.94 -7.57
N ALA A 29 -12.89 -8.96 -7.20
CA ALA A 29 -13.92 -8.11 -7.82
C ALA A 29 -13.66 -6.62 -7.53
N ALA A 30 -13.29 -6.25 -6.30
CA ALA A 30 -12.93 -4.87 -5.97
C ALA A 30 -11.65 -4.44 -6.70
N PHE A 31 -10.67 -5.32 -6.83
CA PHE A 31 -9.43 -5.05 -7.56
C PHE A 31 -9.68 -4.82 -9.04
N GLU A 32 -10.53 -5.65 -9.65
CA GLU A 32 -10.92 -5.49 -11.06
C GLU A 32 -11.69 -4.20 -11.29
N GLN A 33 -12.57 -3.81 -10.37
CA GLN A 33 -13.28 -2.53 -10.42
C GLN A 33 -12.31 -1.34 -10.38
N ALA A 34 -11.31 -1.38 -9.47
CA ALA A 34 -10.28 -0.35 -9.40
C ALA A 34 -9.48 -0.25 -10.71
N ARG A 35 -9.08 -1.41 -11.26
CA ARG A 35 -8.38 -1.48 -12.55
C ARG A 35 -9.23 -0.93 -13.69
N ALA A 36 -10.52 -1.27 -13.74
CA ALA A 36 -11.46 -0.77 -14.74
C ALA A 36 -11.62 0.75 -14.67
N GLN A 37 -11.43 1.36 -13.49
CA GLN A 37 -11.40 2.82 -13.29
C GLN A 37 -10.01 3.43 -13.58
N GLY A 38 -9.06 2.66 -14.07
CA GLY A 38 -7.73 3.14 -14.47
C GLY A 38 -6.63 3.01 -13.40
N ALA A 39 -6.91 2.44 -12.23
CA ALA A 39 -5.87 2.19 -11.23
C ALA A 39 -4.85 1.16 -11.77
N ARG A 40 -3.58 1.50 -11.69
CA ARG A 40 -2.47 0.62 -12.07
C ARG A 40 -1.82 -0.07 -10.88
N ALA A 41 -2.28 0.25 -9.68
CA ALA A 41 -1.86 -0.38 -8.44
C ALA A 41 -3.06 -0.51 -7.49
N ILE A 42 -3.02 -1.57 -6.66
CA ILE A 42 -3.95 -1.78 -5.56
C ILE A 42 -3.17 -1.94 -4.25
N GLU A 43 -3.84 -1.64 -3.16
CA GLU A 43 -3.39 -2.00 -1.82
C GLU A 43 -4.32 -3.07 -1.27
N LEU A 44 -3.77 -3.98 -0.48
CA LEU A 44 -4.49 -5.06 0.17
C LEU A 44 -3.86 -5.43 1.51
N ASP A 45 -4.70 -5.93 2.43
CA ASP A 45 -4.30 -6.36 3.77
C ASP A 45 -4.11 -7.87 3.85
N VAL A 46 -3.04 -8.36 4.48
CA VAL A 46 -2.85 -9.80 4.63
C VAL A 46 -2.79 -10.25 6.08
N ARG A 47 -3.48 -11.38 6.35
CA ARG A 47 -3.49 -12.10 7.62
C ARG A 47 -3.41 -13.61 7.38
N THR A 48 -3.10 -14.34 8.42
CA THR A 48 -3.29 -15.79 8.43
C THR A 48 -4.71 -16.11 8.92
N CYS A 49 -5.46 -16.90 8.16
CA CYS A 49 -6.79 -17.39 8.57
C CYS A 49 -6.71 -18.58 9.54
N GLY A 50 -7.86 -19.07 10.02
CA GLY A 50 -7.94 -20.15 10.99
C GLY A 50 -7.35 -21.49 10.54
N SER A 51 -7.42 -21.81 9.25
CA SER A 51 -6.80 -23.00 8.64
C SER A 51 -5.32 -22.81 8.25
N GLY A 52 -4.80 -21.57 8.36
CA GLY A 52 -3.38 -21.29 8.25
C GLY A 52 -2.93 -20.64 6.95
N GLU A 53 -3.77 -20.46 5.97
CA GLU A 53 -3.44 -19.79 4.70
C GLU A 53 -3.29 -18.27 4.89
N VAL A 54 -2.52 -17.62 4.01
CA VAL A 54 -2.45 -16.18 3.93
C VAL A 54 -3.60 -15.68 3.05
N VAL A 55 -4.54 -15.02 3.68
CA VAL A 55 -5.75 -14.46 3.07
C VAL A 55 -5.73 -12.95 3.01
N VAL A 56 -6.50 -12.39 2.08
CA VAL A 56 -6.59 -10.94 1.88
C VAL A 56 -7.79 -10.41 2.67
N ILE A 57 -7.54 -9.95 3.89
CA ILE A 57 -8.58 -9.46 4.81
C ILE A 57 -8.01 -8.45 5.79
N HIS A 58 -8.78 -7.38 6.07
CA HIS A 58 -8.35 -6.34 7.01
C HIS A 58 -8.51 -6.79 8.47
N ASP A 59 -9.68 -7.31 8.84
CA ASP A 59 -10.02 -7.59 10.23
C ASP A 59 -9.49 -8.95 10.69
N PRO A 60 -9.16 -9.10 11.98
CA PRO A 60 -8.80 -10.38 12.55
C PRO A 60 -9.88 -11.44 12.29
N THR A 61 -9.45 -12.64 11.88
CA THR A 61 -10.37 -13.73 11.60
C THR A 61 -9.87 -15.04 12.20
N ARG A 62 -10.80 -15.91 12.64
CA ARG A 62 -10.57 -17.31 13.01
C ARG A 62 -11.22 -18.27 12.01
N ALA A 63 -11.93 -17.74 11.02
CA ALA A 63 -12.57 -18.52 9.97
C ALA A 63 -11.53 -19.29 9.16
N SER A 64 -11.91 -20.47 8.68
CA SER A 64 -11.15 -21.26 7.70
C SER A 64 -11.13 -20.58 6.33
N LEU A 65 -10.24 -20.99 5.43
CA LEU A 65 -10.25 -20.54 4.06
C LEU A 65 -11.56 -20.86 3.35
N GLU A 66 -12.15 -22.03 3.63
CA GLU A 66 -13.42 -22.46 3.03
C GLU A 66 -14.57 -21.50 3.38
N GLU A 67 -14.69 -21.14 4.66
CA GLU A 67 -15.66 -20.16 5.13
C GLU A 67 -15.43 -18.77 4.51
N LEU A 68 -14.19 -18.34 4.38
CA LEU A 68 -13.84 -17.04 3.80
C LEU A 68 -14.10 -17.00 2.27
N ARG A 69 -13.98 -18.11 1.58
CA ARG A 69 -14.30 -18.21 0.14
C ARG A 69 -15.76 -17.92 -0.18
N VAL A 70 -16.68 -18.27 0.71
CA VAL A 70 -18.12 -17.92 0.57
C VAL A 70 -18.32 -16.41 0.53
N LEU A 71 -17.40 -15.65 1.17
CA LEU A 71 -17.41 -14.20 1.20
C LEU A 71 -16.58 -13.56 0.06
N GLY A 72 -16.05 -14.35 -0.87
CA GLY A 72 -15.20 -13.89 -1.96
C GLY A 72 -13.79 -13.48 -1.55
N VAL A 73 -13.35 -13.80 -0.31
CA VAL A 73 -12.00 -13.47 0.18
C VAL A 73 -10.96 -14.35 -0.53
N PRO A 74 -10.00 -13.77 -1.27
CA PRO A 74 -8.96 -14.53 -1.93
C PRO A 74 -7.80 -14.82 -0.98
N THR A 75 -6.99 -15.80 -1.34
CA THR A 75 -5.64 -15.95 -0.81
C THR A 75 -4.71 -14.89 -1.41
N LEU A 76 -3.58 -14.63 -0.74
CA LEU A 76 -2.54 -13.75 -1.30
C LEU A 76 -2.00 -14.31 -2.64
N ALA A 77 -1.88 -15.63 -2.77
CA ALA A 77 -1.41 -16.25 -4.01
C ALA A 77 -2.34 -15.96 -5.19
N GLU A 78 -3.66 -16.06 -5.00
CA GLU A 78 -4.67 -15.73 -6.02
C GLU A 78 -4.64 -14.23 -6.38
N ALA A 79 -4.51 -13.36 -5.38
CA ALA A 79 -4.41 -11.91 -5.61
C ALA A 79 -3.15 -11.54 -6.42
N LEU A 80 -1.99 -12.14 -6.12
CA LEU A 80 -0.76 -11.88 -6.87
C LEU A 80 -0.77 -12.49 -8.27
N ALA A 81 -1.44 -13.63 -8.47
CA ALA A 81 -1.62 -14.23 -9.80
C ALA A 81 -2.49 -13.32 -10.68
N TRP A 82 -3.62 -12.84 -10.15
CA TRP A 82 -4.47 -11.85 -10.81
C TRP A 82 -3.70 -10.58 -11.15
N ALA A 83 -2.94 -10.05 -10.21
CA ALA A 83 -2.18 -8.81 -10.40
C ALA A 83 -1.14 -8.93 -11.51
N HIS A 84 -0.43 -10.06 -11.56
CA HIS A 84 0.53 -10.36 -12.63
C HIS A 84 -0.15 -10.46 -14.00
N GLU A 85 -1.28 -11.18 -14.09
CA GLU A 85 -2.04 -11.32 -15.33
C GLU A 85 -2.56 -9.98 -15.86
N LYS A 86 -2.98 -9.08 -14.97
CA LYS A 86 -3.58 -7.78 -15.31
C LYS A 86 -2.56 -6.63 -15.38
N ASP A 87 -1.28 -6.88 -15.18
CA ASP A 87 -0.19 -5.87 -15.12
C ASP A 87 -0.49 -4.76 -14.08
N VAL A 88 -0.95 -5.17 -12.89
CA VAL A 88 -1.27 -4.29 -11.77
C VAL A 88 -0.23 -4.49 -10.66
N ALA A 89 0.33 -3.40 -10.13
CA ALA A 89 1.21 -3.45 -8.97
C ALA A 89 0.41 -3.65 -7.68
N VAL A 90 1.03 -4.27 -6.67
CA VAL A 90 0.36 -4.58 -5.41
C VAL A 90 1.13 -4.06 -4.21
N ASN A 91 0.50 -3.22 -3.40
CA ASN A 91 0.96 -2.89 -2.06
C ASN A 91 0.35 -3.89 -1.07
N VAL A 92 1.16 -4.78 -0.52
CA VAL A 92 0.75 -5.80 0.45
C VAL A 92 1.03 -5.28 1.86
N GLU A 93 -0.02 -4.91 2.61
CA GLU A 93 0.12 -4.55 4.01
C GLU A 93 0.25 -5.80 4.89
N LEU A 94 1.39 -5.94 5.54
CA LEU A 94 1.61 -6.95 6.57
C LEU A 94 0.96 -6.51 7.87
N LYS A 95 -0.15 -7.13 8.27
CA LYS A 95 -0.79 -6.85 9.55
C LYS A 95 0.13 -7.28 10.70
N HIS A 96 0.40 -6.36 11.61
CA HIS A 96 1.31 -6.59 12.74
C HIS A 96 0.58 -6.99 14.02
N ASP A 97 -0.74 -6.79 14.09
CA ASP A 97 -1.66 -7.18 15.16
C ASP A 97 -2.16 -8.62 15.01
N VAL A 98 -1.28 -9.52 14.60
CA VAL A 98 -1.53 -10.95 14.43
C VAL A 98 -0.80 -11.75 15.52
N PRO A 99 -1.29 -12.96 15.88
CA PRO A 99 -0.68 -13.76 16.96
C PRO A 99 0.82 -14.05 16.74
N ASN A 100 1.22 -14.28 15.50
CA ASN A 100 2.61 -14.55 15.14
C ASN A 100 2.98 -13.86 13.81
N ARG A 101 3.49 -12.63 13.91
CA ARG A 101 3.88 -11.81 12.77
C ARG A 101 5.06 -12.36 11.97
N LEU A 102 6.00 -13.08 12.60
CA LEU A 102 7.12 -13.69 11.89
C LEU A 102 6.66 -14.92 11.08
N LEU A 103 5.70 -15.68 11.59
CA LEU A 103 5.08 -16.76 10.83
C LEU A 103 4.28 -16.23 9.65
N LEU A 104 3.53 -15.12 9.83
CA LEU A 104 2.88 -14.45 8.71
C LEU A 104 3.90 -14.04 7.65
N LEU A 105 4.99 -13.38 8.05
CA LEU A 105 6.05 -12.97 7.14
C LEU A 105 6.66 -14.16 6.39
N GLU A 106 6.96 -15.25 7.07
CA GLU A 106 7.51 -16.45 6.42
C GLU A 106 6.55 -17.05 5.38
N ARG A 107 5.26 -17.09 5.68
CA ARG A 107 4.23 -17.56 4.73
C ARG A 107 4.10 -16.59 3.55
N VAL A 108 4.07 -15.27 3.79
CA VAL A 108 4.07 -14.25 2.72
C VAL A 108 5.32 -14.37 1.86
N ARG A 109 6.50 -14.58 2.45
CA ARG A 109 7.75 -14.79 1.72
C ARG A 109 7.66 -15.95 0.73
N ARG A 110 7.08 -17.08 1.14
CA ARG A 110 6.91 -18.26 0.28
C ARG A 110 6.02 -17.98 -0.93
N ILE A 111 5.09 -17.05 -0.81
CA ILE A 111 4.16 -16.66 -1.88
C ILE A 111 4.77 -15.57 -2.77
N VAL A 112 5.37 -14.55 -2.17
CA VAL A 112 5.92 -13.39 -2.90
C VAL A 112 7.17 -13.76 -3.68
N ARG A 113 8.08 -14.59 -3.12
CA ARG A 113 9.36 -14.93 -3.73
C ARG A 113 9.25 -15.53 -5.13
N PRO A 114 8.36 -16.50 -5.43
CA PRO A 114 8.16 -17.03 -6.77
C PRO A 114 7.23 -16.16 -7.63
N SER A 115 6.55 -15.17 -7.08
CA SER A 115 5.60 -14.33 -7.81
C SER A 115 6.31 -13.42 -8.81
N ARG A 116 5.66 -13.17 -9.94
CA ARG A 116 6.09 -12.18 -10.95
C ARG A 116 5.35 -10.85 -10.83
N ALA A 117 4.43 -10.70 -9.87
CA ALA A 117 3.74 -9.44 -9.62
C ALA A 117 4.73 -8.37 -9.10
N ASP A 118 4.47 -7.11 -9.44
CA ASP A 118 5.24 -5.96 -8.92
C ASP A 118 4.76 -5.63 -7.50
N VAL A 119 5.45 -6.19 -6.49
CA VAL A 119 5.04 -6.13 -5.08
C VAL A 119 5.84 -5.07 -4.31
N LEU A 120 5.12 -4.28 -3.52
CA LEU A 120 5.64 -3.48 -2.42
C LEU A 120 5.05 -4.04 -1.11
N LEU A 121 5.88 -4.21 -0.08
CA LEU A 121 5.40 -4.57 1.27
C LEU A 121 5.25 -3.32 2.11
N SER A 122 4.13 -3.16 2.81
CA SER A 122 3.94 -2.09 3.78
C SER A 122 3.59 -2.64 5.16
N CYS A 123 3.96 -1.89 6.21
CA CYS A 123 3.65 -2.24 7.59
C CYS A 123 3.80 -1.03 8.51
N PHE A 124 3.04 -1.00 9.61
CA PHE A 124 3.20 -0.05 10.71
C PHE A 124 4.36 -0.41 11.65
N ASP A 125 4.79 -1.68 11.64
CA ASP A 125 5.87 -2.17 12.51
C ASP A 125 7.22 -2.12 11.77
N PRO A 126 8.14 -1.20 12.17
CA PRO A 126 9.45 -1.09 11.54
C PRO A 126 10.33 -2.34 11.75
N PHE A 127 10.12 -3.09 12.83
CA PHE A 127 10.89 -4.32 13.09
C PHE A 127 10.43 -5.45 12.16
N LEU A 128 9.13 -5.54 11.87
CA LEU A 128 8.62 -6.49 10.89
C LEU A 128 9.12 -6.15 9.48
N LEU A 129 9.21 -4.85 9.13
CA LEU A 129 9.81 -4.41 7.86
C LEU A 129 11.30 -4.73 7.79
N ALA A 130 12.04 -4.64 8.90
CA ALA A 130 13.45 -5.07 8.95
C ALA A 130 13.59 -6.58 8.69
N ALA A 131 12.74 -7.39 9.32
CA ALA A 131 12.68 -8.83 9.05
C ALA A 131 12.31 -9.12 7.59
N ALA A 132 11.35 -8.36 7.03
CA ALA A 132 10.98 -8.48 5.61
C ALA A 132 12.14 -8.11 4.67
N ALA A 133 12.98 -7.15 5.04
CA ALA A 133 14.18 -6.79 4.27
C ALA A 133 15.19 -7.93 4.16
N MET A 134 15.35 -8.69 5.23
CA MET A 134 16.22 -9.87 5.24
C MET A 134 15.57 -11.05 4.48
N ALA A 135 14.28 -11.25 4.65
CA ALA A 135 13.54 -12.38 4.05
C ALA A 135 13.30 -12.20 2.53
N LEU A 136 13.11 -10.96 2.08
CA LEU A 136 12.78 -10.57 0.70
C LEU A 136 13.59 -9.32 0.29
N PRO A 137 14.93 -9.43 0.13
CA PRO A 137 15.80 -8.26 -0.09
C PRO A 137 15.47 -7.49 -1.37
N GLY A 138 14.98 -8.16 -2.41
CA GLY A 138 14.59 -7.53 -3.68
C GLY A 138 13.24 -6.85 -3.68
N THR A 139 12.41 -7.05 -2.64
CA THR A 139 11.06 -6.46 -2.57
C THR A 139 11.11 -5.09 -1.92
N ARG A 140 10.37 -4.11 -2.47
CA ARG A 140 10.29 -2.75 -1.93
C ARG A 140 9.46 -2.71 -0.66
N ARG A 141 9.75 -1.74 0.19
CA ARG A 141 9.11 -1.60 1.49
C ARG A 141 8.71 -0.16 1.77
N ALA A 142 7.51 0.01 2.30
CA ALA A 142 6.98 1.27 2.79
C ALA A 142 6.66 1.17 4.29
N LEU A 143 7.11 2.15 5.06
CA LEU A 143 6.67 2.30 6.44
C LEU A 143 5.33 3.05 6.47
N LEU A 144 4.33 2.46 7.12
CA LEU A 144 3.05 3.12 7.40
C LEU A 144 3.12 3.93 8.69
N THR A 145 2.44 5.07 8.73
CA THR A 145 2.31 5.87 9.95
C THR A 145 0.85 6.05 10.34
N ALA A 146 0.55 5.91 11.63
CA ALA A 146 -0.79 6.07 12.16
C ALA A 146 -1.08 7.54 12.53
N ARG A 147 -2.37 7.90 12.56
CA ARG A 147 -2.90 9.24 12.88
C ARG A 147 -2.34 9.83 14.18
N ASN A 148 -2.12 9.01 15.20
CA ASN A 148 -1.72 9.45 16.55
C ASN A 148 -0.21 9.41 16.78
N GLN A 149 0.61 9.11 15.77
CA GLN A 149 2.05 9.13 15.93
C GLN A 149 2.59 10.56 15.97
N ARG A 150 3.48 10.82 16.92
CA ARG A 150 4.17 12.12 16.98
C ARG A 150 4.94 12.36 15.67
N PRO A 151 4.87 13.55 15.05
CA PRO A 151 5.45 13.81 13.72
C PRO A 151 6.97 13.57 13.61
N ARG A 152 7.69 13.50 14.74
CA ARG A 152 9.13 13.19 14.77
C ARG A 152 9.45 11.72 14.61
N VAL A 153 8.55 10.83 15.05
CA VAL A 153 8.76 9.37 15.00
C VAL A 153 8.84 8.86 13.56
N PRO A 154 7.91 9.18 12.66
CA PRO A 154 8.04 8.82 11.25
C PRO A 154 9.35 9.33 10.62
N SER A 155 9.77 10.54 11.01
CA SER A 155 11.00 11.15 10.49
C SER A 155 12.26 10.39 10.89
N VAL A 156 12.32 9.81 12.08
CA VAL A 156 13.46 9.00 12.55
C VAL A 156 13.40 7.61 11.91
N LEU A 157 12.26 6.96 11.94
CA LEU A 157 12.09 5.62 11.36
C LEU A 157 12.31 5.60 9.84
N ALA A 158 12.02 6.71 9.16
CA ALA A 158 12.28 6.88 7.74
C ALA A 158 13.78 6.94 7.37
N THR A 159 14.68 7.02 8.34
CA THR A 159 16.13 6.92 8.08
C THR A 159 16.65 5.48 8.03
N LEU A 160 15.79 4.51 8.29
CA LEU A 160 16.18 3.11 8.28
C LEU A 160 16.50 2.65 6.84
N PRO A 161 17.66 2.03 6.60
CA PRO A 161 18.17 1.76 5.24
C PRO A 161 17.30 0.76 4.45
N TYR A 162 16.42 0.05 5.14
CA TYR A 162 15.51 -0.91 4.53
C TYR A 162 14.12 -0.33 4.18
N VAL A 163 13.89 0.97 4.40
CA VAL A 163 12.64 1.67 4.05
C VAL A 163 12.88 2.51 2.80
N GLN A 164 12.16 2.27 1.72
CA GLN A 164 12.24 3.01 0.46
C GLN A 164 11.12 4.02 0.27
N ALA A 165 10.00 3.83 0.98
CA ALA A 165 8.85 4.72 0.94
C ALA A 165 8.27 4.95 2.34
N LEU A 166 7.61 6.08 2.51
CA LEU A 166 6.84 6.41 3.70
C LEU A 166 5.38 6.65 3.29
N HIS A 167 4.47 5.86 3.82
CA HIS A 167 3.04 6.04 3.59
C HIS A 167 2.40 6.65 4.84
N VAL A 168 2.11 7.96 4.79
CA VAL A 168 1.62 8.73 5.94
C VAL A 168 0.09 8.85 5.91
N GLU A 169 -0.50 8.85 7.09
CA GLU A 169 -1.92 9.16 7.25
C GLU A 169 -2.15 10.64 6.89
N ARG A 170 -3.23 10.93 6.16
CA ARG A 170 -3.52 12.22 5.51
C ARG A 170 -3.47 13.43 6.46
N THR A 171 -3.85 13.28 7.73
CA THR A 171 -3.81 14.40 8.69
C THR A 171 -2.39 14.81 9.09
N GLN A 172 -1.36 14.04 8.71
CA GLN A 172 0.05 14.33 8.96
C GLN A 172 0.74 15.03 7.78
N THR A 173 0.00 15.41 6.75
CA THR A 173 0.52 15.95 5.48
C THR A 173 0.62 17.48 5.44
N GLN A 174 1.01 18.11 6.54
CA GLN A 174 1.34 19.53 6.52
C GLN A 174 2.49 19.80 5.53
N PRO A 175 2.49 20.92 4.76
CA PRO A 175 3.52 21.21 3.76
C PRO A 175 4.96 21.10 4.29
N ALA A 176 5.19 21.56 5.54
CA ALA A 176 6.50 21.44 6.19
C ALA A 176 6.89 19.98 6.48
N SER A 177 5.92 19.10 6.78
CA SER A 177 6.14 17.67 6.99
C SER A 177 6.49 16.98 5.68
N ILE A 178 5.73 17.24 4.61
CA ILE A 178 6.00 16.73 3.25
C ILE A 178 7.41 17.13 2.81
N ALA A 179 7.76 18.41 2.91
CA ALA A 179 9.09 18.91 2.55
C ALA A 179 10.21 18.20 3.35
N ARG A 180 9.98 17.90 4.62
CA ARG A 180 10.93 17.16 5.48
C ARG A 180 11.13 15.71 5.01
N TYR A 181 10.06 14.99 4.68
CA TYR A 181 10.14 13.61 4.21
C TYR A 181 10.84 13.52 2.86
N ARG A 182 10.49 14.41 1.92
CA ARG A 182 11.10 14.47 0.59
C ARG A 182 12.61 14.75 0.62
N ARG A 183 13.09 15.64 1.51
CA ARG A 183 14.54 15.89 1.69
C ARG A 183 15.35 14.66 2.06
N ARG A 184 14.71 13.59 2.55
CA ARG A 184 15.35 12.32 2.92
C ARG A 184 15.44 11.32 1.77
N GLY A 185 14.98 11.69 0.58
CA GLY A 185 15.02 10.84 -0.61
C GLY A 185 14.03 9.67 -0.59
N LEU A 186 13.08 9.67 0.35
CA LEU A 186 12.01 8.66 0.40
C LEU A 186 10.89 9.01 -0.56
N ARG A 187 10.30 8.00 -1.17
CA ARG A 187 9.03 8.18 -1.86
C ARG A 187 7.91 8.38 -0.83
N LEU A 188 7.10 9.38 -1.07
CA LEU A 188 6.02 9.73 -0.14
C LEU A 188 4.68 9.29 -0.70
N GLY A 189 3.98 8.44 0.06
CA GLY A 189 2.59 8.07 -0.15
C GLY A 189 1.70 8.66 0.94
N VAL A 190 0.43 8.86 0.62
CA VAL A 190 -0.59 9.35 1.57
C VAL A 190 -1.83 8.47 1.50
N TRP A 191 -2.40 8.15 2.66
CA TRP A 191 -3.61 7.33 2.83
C TRP A 191 -4.53 7.92 3.91
N THR A 192 -5.84 7.79 3.84
CA THR A 192 -6.65 7.47 2.68
C THR A 192 -7.16 8.78 2.11
N VAL A 193 -6.85 9.08 0.84
CA VAL A 193 -7.15 10.35 0.19
C VAL A 193 -8.35 10.17 -0.73
N ASN A 194 -9.52 10.64 -0.30
CA ASN A 194 -10.77 10.50 -1.04
C ASN A 194 -11.32 11.83 -1.59
N ASP A 195 -10.75 12.96 -1.17
CA ASP A 195 -11.11 14.28 -1.68
C ASP A 195 -10.27 14.61 -2.93
N PRO A 196 -10.90 14.87 -4.09
CA PRO A 196 -10.21 15.22 -5.33
C PRO A 196 -9.33 16.48 -5.24
N ARG A 197 -9.75 17.49 -4.47
CA ARG A 197 -8.97 18.73 -4.28
C ARG A 197 -7.74 18.46 -3.44
N GLU A 198 -7.91 17.77 -2.30
CA GLU A 198 -6.79 17.34 -1.47
C GLU A 198 -5.76 16.52 -2.27
N ALA A 199 -6.23 15.62 -3.14
CA ALA A 199 -5.35 14.81 -3.98
C ALA A 199 -4.50 15.68 -4.93
N ALA A 200 -5.10 16.67 -5.59
CA ALA A 200 -4.39 17.59 -6.47
C ALA A 200 -3.35 18.43 -5.70
N ASP A 201 -3.70 18.95 -4.53
CA ASP A 201 -2.80 19.71 -3.66
C ASP A 201 -1.61 18.86 -3.18
N LEU A 202 -1.85 17.62 -2.78
CA LEU A 202 -0.80 16.68 -2.36
C LEU A 202 0.17 16.36 -3.50
N VAL A 203 -0.33 16.14 -4.71
CA VAL A 203 0.52 15.93 -5.91
C VAL A 203 1.34 17.19 -6.21
N ALA A 204 0.73 18.38 -6.16
CA ALA A 204 1.44 19.64 -6.33
C ALA A 204 2.55 19.84 -5.29
N LEU A 205 2.36 19.37 -4.05
CA LEU A 205 3.38 19.34 -3.00
C LEU A 205 4.43 18.24 -3.20
N GLY A 206 4.25 17.35 -4.20
CA GLY A 206 5.18 16.31 -4.58
C GLY A 206 4.99 14.98 -3.85
N VAL A 207 3.77 14.67 -3.43
CA VAL A 207 3.38 13.31 -3.05
C VAL A 207 3.37 12.43 -4.30
N GLU A 208 3.95 11.24 -4.20
CA GLU A 208 4.18 10.33 -5.33
C GLU A 208 3.23 9.13 -5.34
N THR A 209 2.50 8.89 -4.25
CA THR A 209 1.53 7.79 -4.14
C THR A 209 0.28 8.26 -3.39
N LEU A 210 -0.88 8.09 -3.99
CA LEU A 210 -2.17 8.38 -3.37
C LEU A 210 -2.95 7.08 -3.20
N ILE A 211 -3.18 6.66 -1.95
CA ILE A 211 -3.97 5.47 -1.62
C ILE A 211 -5.39 5.94 -1.33
N THR A 212 -6.38 5.44 -2.09
CA THR A 212 -7.74 5.98 -2.13
C THR A 212 -8.80 4.89 -2.25
N ASP A 213 -9.99 5.16 -1.71
CA ASP A 213 -11.18 4.33 -1.90
C ASP A 213 -11.87 4.58 -3.25
N ALA A 214 -11.57 5.73 -3.92
CA ALA A 214 -12.24 6.18 -5.15
C ALA A 214 -11.22 6.44 -6.29
N PRO A 215 -10.53 5.42 -6.81
CA PRO A 215 -9.39 5.60 -7.72
C PRO A 215 -9.72 6.38 -9.00
N GLY A 216 -10.89 6.15 -9.61
CA GLY A 216 -11.29 6.87 -10.81
C GLY A 216 -11.47 8.38 -10.60
N ALA A 217 -12.10 8.78 -9.48
CA ALA A 217 -12.28 10.20 -9.13
C ALA A 217 -10.92 10.89 -8.89
N ILE A 218 -10.01 10.22 -8.17
CA ILE A 218 -8.68 10.76 -7.88
C ILE A 218 -7.82 10.85 -9.15
N LEU A 219 -7.86 9.84 -10.01
CA LEU A 219 -7.17 9.89 -11.32
C LEU A 219 -7.64 11.08 -12.16
N GLY A 220 -8.95 11.33 -12.21
CA GLY A 220 -9.52 12.49 -12.90
C GLY A 220 -9.01 13.82 -12.33
N ALA A 221 -8.96 13.92 -11.00
CA ALA A 221 -8.55 15.14 -10.31
C ALA A 221 -7.07 15.50 -10.50
N ILE A 222 -6.20 14.50 -10.58
CA ILE A 222 -4.75 14.75 -10.74
C ILE A 222 -4.28 14.77 -12.20
N ALA A 223 -5.20 14.55 -13.15
CA ALA A 223 -4.88 14.61 -14.57
C ALA A 223 -4.34 16.01 -14.93
N GLY A 224 -3.08 16.08 -15.38
CA GLY A 224 -2.42 17.34 -15.71
C GLY A 224 -1.78 18.10 -14.53
N VAL A 225 -1.95 17.65 -13.30
CA VAL A 225 -1.24 18.23 -12.14
C VAL A 225 0.25 17.87 -12.24
N ARG A 226 1.12 18.88 -12.26
CA ARG A 226 2.57 18.66 -12.27
C ARG A 226 3.09 18.58 -10.82
N PRO A 227 3.86 17.55 -10.48
CA PRO A 227 4.52 17.51 -9.18
C PRO A 227 5.44 18.71 -8.99
N GLY A 228 5.36 19.35 -7.84
CA GLY A 228 6.27 20.42 -7.49
C GLY A 228 7.74 19.96 -7.53
N PRO A 229 8.69 20.88 -7.79
CA PRO A 229 10.11 20.56 -7.95
C PRO A 229 10.64 19.85 -6.68
N LEU A 230 11.48 18.83 -6.90
CA LEU A 230 12.24 18.20 -5.83
C LEU A 230 13.23 19.25 -5.28
N THR A 231 12.86 19.94 -4.21
CA THR A 231 13.85 20.73 -3.46
C THR A 231 14.80 19.75 -2.75
N ARG A 232 15.85 19.33 -3.46
CA ARG A 232 17.00 18.69 -2.80
C ARG A 232 17.59 19.75 -1.89
N GLY A 233 17.45 19.59 -0.57
CA GLY A 233 18.20 20.40 0.37
C GLY A 233 19.69 20.19 0.10
N ARG A 234 20.41 21.31 0.02
CA ARG A 234 21.86 21.34 0.03
C ARG A 234 22.40 20.82 1.37
#